data_53965bbdbd773ee701e57b8d9c143dfa
#
_entry.id   53965bbdbd773ee701e57b8d9c143dfa
#
_cell.length_a   1.000
_cell.length_b   1.000
_cell.length_c   1.000
_cell.angle_alpha   90.00
_cell.angle_beta   90.00
_cell.angle_gamma   90.00
#
_symmetry.space_group_name_H-M   'P 1'
#
loop_
_entity.id
_entity.type
_entity.pdbx_description
1 polymer ?
#
loop_
_entity_poly.entity_id
_entity_poly.type
_entity_poly.pdbx_seq_one_letter_code
_entity_poly.pdbx_strand_id
1 'polypeptide(L)'
;MDGRNLLKTIWSFSLLVMLSCGPAVKENTDQPDIMEIKKKNLGSLLALYPKPMTVVGTKVEGKVNWLVVGHTGIIGHDRILVSMSKQHYSNQGIKKLKKFSINLVSREMLPKADYVGSVSGETVDKSDVFAYHIGENGTPIIDMSPLTMECNVVDIYETEGFDNFICTVVNTYASSDVVGRNGKLD
;
A
#
# COMPACT_ATOMS: atom_id res chain seq x y z
N MET A 1 -74.29 -25.74 -2.94
CA MET A 1 -75.26 -24.87 -3.63
C MET A 1 -74.41 -24.02 -4.54
N ASP A 2 -74.41 -24.48 -5.74
CA ASP A 2 -75.04 -23.99 -6.92
C ASP A 2 -74.36 -22.70 -7.44
N GLY A 3 -73.90 -22.59 -8.62
CA GLY A 3 -74.09 -23.23 -9.87
C GLY A 3 -73.78 -22.25 -10.98
N ARG A 4 -73.31 -22.83 -12.04
CA ARG A 4 -73.51 -22.43 -13.45
C ARG A 4 -72.70 -21.31 -14.04
N ASN A 5 -71.76 -21.71 -14.89
CA ASN A 5 -71.83 -21.65 -16.35
C ASN A 5 -72.31 -20.32 -16.95
N LEU A 6 -71.50 -19.71 -17.79
CA LEU A 6 -71.92 -19.48 -19.18
C LEU A 6 -70.74 -18.94 -20.08
N LEU A 7 -70.54 -19.69 -21.12
CA LEU A 7 -70.32 -19.36 -22.56
C LEU A 7 -69.14 -18.46 -23.00
N LYS A 8 -68.23 -19.12 -23.61
CA LYS A 8 -67.68 -19.06 -24.97
C LYS A 8 -68.12 -17.87 -25.81
N THR A 9 -67.18 -17.07 -26.20
CA THR A 9 -67.20 -16.43 -27.53
C THR A 9 -65.80 -16.44 -28.15
N ILE A 10 -65.65 -17.27 -29.17
CA ILE A 10 -64.49 -17.39 -30.03
C ILE A 10 -64.51 -16.22 -31.00
N TRP A 11 -63.54 -15.36 -30.93
CA TRP A 11 -63.26 -14.43 -32.04
C TRP A 11 -61.95 -14.84 -32.69
N SER A 12 -62.09 -15.50 -33.86
CA SER A 12 -61.01 -15.77 -34.80
C SER A 12 -60.56 -14.49 -35.47
N PHE A 13 -59.42 -13.96 -35.07
CA PHE A 13 -58.74 -12.94 -35.87
C PHE A 13 -57.62 -13.62 -36.65
N SER A 14 -57.93 -13.78 -37.95
CA SER A 14 -56.98 -14.23 -38.95
C SER A 14 -55.96 -13.07 -39.19
N LEU A 15 -54.77 -13.14 -38.58
CA LEU A 15 -53.71 -12.21 -38.81
C LEU A 15 -52.88 -12.68 -40.03
N LEU A 16 -53.10 -12.00 -41.14
CA LEU A 16 -52.32 -12.17 -42.38
C LEU A 16 -50.89 -11.69 -42.13
N VAL A 17 -49.95 -12.60 -41.90
CA VAL A 17 -48.53 -12.28 -41.80
C VAL A 17 -47.99 -12.08 -43.21
N MET A 18 -47.79 -10.82 -43.60
CA MET A 18 -47.00 -10.43 -44.74
C MET A 18 -45.54 -10.73 -44.44
N LEU A 19 -44.95 -11.75 -45.07
CA LEU A 19 -43.51 -11.99 -45.07
C LEU A 19 -42.88 -10.85 -45.90
N SER A 20 -42.34 -9.85 -45.19
CA SER A 20 -41.38 -8.91 -45.78
C SER A 20 -40.02 -9.56 -45.72
N CYS A 21 -39.53 -10.03 -46.88
CA CYS A 21 -38.18 -10.51 -47.07
C CYS A 21 -37.24 -9.30 -47.19
N GLY A 22 -36.79 -8.73 -46.05
CA GLY A 22 -35.70 -7.75 -46.03
C GLY A 22 -34.34 -8.45 -46.05
N PRO A 23 -33.30 -7.84 -46.61
CA PRO A 23 -31.98 -8.48 -46.63
C PRO A 23 -31.50 -8.68 -45.19
N ALA A 24 -31.06 -9.90 -44.86
CA ALA A 24 -30.47 -10.22 -43.59
C ALA A 24 -29.27 -9.33 -43.30
N VAL A 25 -29.42 -8.40 -42.38
CA VAL A 25 -28.30 -7.67 -41.82
C VAL A 25 -27.44 -8.69 -41.10
N LYS A 26 -26.26 -8.99 -41.65
CA LYS A 26 -25.23 -9.73 -40.94
C LYS A 26 -24.84 -8.90 -39.73
N GLU A 27 -25.35 -9.29 -38.57
CA GLU A 27 -24.88 -8.80 -37.29
C GLU A 27 -23.40 -9.17 -37.16
N ASN A 28 -22.55 -8.15 -37.30
CA ASN A 28 -21.10 -8.32 -37.14
C ASN A 28 -20.85 -8.50 -35.63
N THR A 29 -20.85 -9.75 -35.20
CA THR A 29 -20.52 -10.12 -33.82
C THR A 29 -19.00 -10.16 -33.64
N ASP A 30 -18.30 -9.08 -33.95
CA ASP A 30 -16.98 -8.81 -33.41
C ASP A 30 -17.12 -8.29 -31.96
N GLN A 31 -17.68 -9.10 -31.09
CA GLN A 31 -17.44 -8.95 -29.66
C GLN A 31 -15.99 -9.41 -29.42
N PRO A 32 -15.14 -8.54 -28.82
CA PRO A 32 -13.82 -9.01 -28.42
C PRO A 32 -13.99 -10.22 -27.51
N ASP A 33 -13.25 -11.29 -27.77
CA ASP A 33 -13.17 -12.46 -26.91
C ASP A 33 -12.86 -11.99 -25.50
N ILE A 34 -13.87 -11.89 -24.66
CA ILE A 34 -13.70 -11.59 -23.23
C ILE A 34 -13.05 -12.84 -22.64
N MET A 35 -11.74 -12.81 -22.53
CA MET A 35 -10.97 -13.87 -21.89
C MET A 35 -11.56 -14.13 -20.50
N GLU A 36 -12.24 -15.25 -20.29
CA GLU A 36 -12.82 -15.62 -19.01
C GLU A 36 -11.71 -15.78 -17.96
N ILE A 37 -11.53 -14.76 -17.13
CA ILE A 37 -10.54 -14.79 -16.06
C ILE A 37 -11.06 -15.69 -14.94
N LYS A 38 -10.58 -16.94 -14.92
CA LYS A 38 -10.88 -17.89 -13.85
C LYS A 38 -10.07 -17.56 -12.61
N LYS A 39 -10.73 -17.21 -11.50
CA LYS A 39 -10.10 -16.99 -10.20
C LYS A 39 -10.10 -18.26 -9.38
N LYS A 40 -8.94 -18.57 -8.76
CA LYS A 40 -8.77 -19.69 -7.83
C LYS A 40 -8.69 -19.15 -6.40
N ASN A 41 -9.42 -19.75 -5.47
CA ASN A 41 -9.26 -19.46 -4.05
C ASN A 41 -7.92 -20.04 -3.56
N LEU A 42 -7.05 -19.19 -3.03
CA LEU A 42 -5.72 -19.55 -2.50
C LEU A 42 -5.70 -19.64 -0.98
N GLY A 43 -6.85 -19.52 -0.32
CA GLY A 43 -6.96 -19.45 1.14
C GLY A 43 -6.61 -18.07 1.70
N SER A 44 -6.27 -18.02 2.99
CA SER A 44 -5.87 -16.78 3.68
C SER A 44 -4.42 -16.45 3.32
N LEU A 45 -4.22 -15.48 2.45
CA LEU A 45 -2.91 -15.05 1.94
C LEU A 45 -2.84 -13.52 1.89
N LEU A 46 -1.76 -12.95 2.47
CA LEU A 46 -1.43 -11.54 2.29
C LEU A 46 -0.84 -11.36 0.88
N ALA A 47 -1.57 -10.66 0.02
CA ALA A 47 -1.21 -10.51 -1.40
C ALA A 47 -1.14 -9.04 -1.86
N LEU A 48 -0.84 -8.13 -0.94
CA LEU A 48 -0.72 -6.70 -1.24
C LEU A 48 0.73 -6.33 -1.57
N TYR A 49 1.25 -6.89 -2.65
CA TYR A 49 2.62 -6.70 -3.14
C TYR A 49 2.61 -6.29 -4.63
N PRO A 50 3.66 -5.58 -5.12
CA PRO A 50 4.85 -5.11 -4.42
C PRO A 50 4.57 -3.91 -3.51
N LYS A 51 5.39 -3.77 -2.45
CA LYS A 51 5.44 -2.60 -1.57
C LYS A 51 6.86 -2.01 -1.58
N PRO A 52 7.04 -0.71 -1.41
CA PRO A 52 8.36 -0.14 -1.27
C PRO A 52 9.06 -0.71 -0.02
N MET A 53 10.31 -1.08 -0.16
CA MET A 53 11.17 -1.38 0.98
C MET A 53 11.62 -0.07 1.61
N THR A 54 11.54 0.00 2.94
CA THR A 54 11.91 1.21 3.68
C THR A 54 12.88 0.90 4.80
N VAL A 55 13.77 1.86 5.10
CA VAL A 55 14.59 1.86 6.31
C VAL A 55 14.05 2.93 7.26
N VAL A 56 13.59 2.49 8.41
CA VAL A 56 13.20 3.38 9.51
C VAL A 56 14.44 3.79 10.29
N GLY A 57 14.61 5.09 10.49
CA GLY A 57 15.70 5.69 11.27
C GLY A 57 15.17 6.38 12.53
N THR A 58 15.74 6.05 13.68
CA THR A 58 15.43 6.69 14.96
C THR A 58 16.67 6.72 15.85
N LYS A 59 16.59 7.39 17.01
CA LYS A 59 17.63 7.29 18.04
C LYS A 59 17.14 6.41 19.19
N VAL A 60 18.00 5.50 19.62
CA VAL A 60 17.81 4.69 20.85
C VAL A 60 19.03 4.96 21.73
N GLU A 61 18.80 5.39 22.98
CA GLU A 61 19.87 5.74 23.94
C GLU A 61 20.90 6.73 23.39
N GLY A 62 20.43 7.68 22.55
CA GLY A 62 21.28 8.72 21.95
C GLY A 62 21.99 8.32 20.65
N LYS A 63 22.04 7.04 20.30
CA LYS A 63 22.65 6.53 19.06
C LYS A 63 21.59 6.32 17.97
N VAL A 64 21.95 6.59 16.73
CA VAL A 64 21.10 6.31 15.57
C VAL A 64 21.00 4.80 15.38
N ASN A 65 19.78 4.33 15.17
CA ASN A 65 19.51 2.94 14.85
C ASN A 65 18.60 2.83 13.63
N TRP A 66 18.88 1.84 12.79
CA TRP A 66 18.21 1.59 11.53
C TRP A 66 17.51 0.25 11.54
N LEU A 67 16.33 0.18 10.89
CA LEU A 67 15.55 -1.06 10.76
C LEU A 67 14.85 -1.10 9.41
N VAL A 68 14.97 -2.21 8.69
CA VAL A 68 14.15 -2.45 7.49
C VAL A 68 12.71 -2.76 7.88
N VAL A 69 11.77 -2.07 7.25
CA VAL A 69 10.33 -2.25 7.47
C VAL A 69 9.61 -2.35 6.14
N GLY A 70 8.89 -3.46 5.95
CA GLY A 70 8.02 -3.69 4.80
C GLY A 70 6.54 -3.43 5.09
N HIS A 71 6.14 -3.39 6.35
CA HIS A 71 4.74 -3.19 6.74
C HIS A 71 4.45 -1.71 6.93
N THR A 72 4.34 -0.98 5.81
CA THR A 72 3.98 0.43 5.76
C THR A 72 2.71 0.61 4.94
N GLY A 73 1.91 1.63 5.23
CA GLY A 73 0.69 1.93 4.48
C GLY A 73 0.19 3.35 4.70
N ILE A 74 -0.43 3.92 3.67
CA ILE A 74 -1.14 5.20 3.76
C ILE A 74 -2.53 4.91 4.33
N ILE A 75 -2.92 5.61 5.39
CA ILE A 75 -4.21 5.46 6.07
C ILE A 75 -5.05 6.74 6.10
N GLY A 76 -4.63 7.75 5.39
CA GLY A 76 -5.31 9.04 5.25
C GLY A 76 -4.53 9.96 4.32
N HIS A 77 -4.99 11.18 4.14
CA HIS A 77 -4.31 12.15 3.28
C HIS A 77 -2.98 12.66 3.88
N ASP A 78 -2.83 12.57 5.20
CA ASP A 78 -1.69 13.07 5.97
C ASP A 78 -1.10 12.01 6.92
N ARG A 79 -1.53 10.76 6.80
CA ARG A 79 -1.21 9.71 7.78
C ARG A 79 -0.58 8.49 7.15
N ILE A 80 0.47 8.00 7.78
CA ILE A 80 1.15 6.75 7.46
C ILE A 80 1.08 5.83 8.68
N LEU A 81 0.80 4.55 8.42
CA LEU A 81 0.95 3.45 9.36
C LEU A 81 2.31 2.78 9.12
N VAL A 82 3.05 2.56 10.20
CA VAL A 82 4.27 1.72 10.21
C VAL A 82 4.10 0.66 11.27
N SER A 83 4.07 -0.60 10.86
CA SER A 83 3.86 -1.75 11.74
C SER A 83 5.18 -2.50 11.93
N MET A 84 5.62 -2.63 13.18
CA MET A 84 6.89 -3.26 13.55
C MET A 84 6.68 -4.28 14.66
N SER A 85 7.37 -5.42 14.56
CA SER A 85 7.35 -6.41 15.64
C SER A 85 7.79 -5.77 16.96
N LYS A 86 7.12 -6.12 18.06
CA LYS A 86 7.44 -5.62 19.41
C LYS A 86 8.88 -5.89 19.84
N GLN A 87 9.53 -6.90 19.23
CA GLN A 87 10.90 -7.28 19.53
C GLN A 87 11.96 -6.35 18.94
N HIS A 88 11.56 -5.44 18.02
CA HIS A 88 12.53 -4.55 17.40
C HIS A 88 13.03 -3.47 18.35
N TYR A 89 14.36 -3.41 18.51
CA TYR A 89 15.04 -2.43 19.36
C TYR A 89 14.67 -0.97 19.06
N SER A 90 14.43 -0.64 17.77
CA SER A 90 13.99 0.70 17.35
C SER A 90 12.70 1.17 18.02
N ASN A 91 11.79 0.24 18.39
CA ASN A 91 10.50 0.61 18.99
C ASN A 91 10.66 1.40 20.29
N GLN A 92 11.70 1.09 21.07
CA GLN A 92 11.99 1.81 22.34
C GLN A 92 12.26 3.30 22.05
N GLY A 93 13.10 3.58 21.03
CA GLY A 93 13.41 4.94 20.64
C GLY A 93 12.20 5.68 20.11
N ILE A 94 11.41 5.05 19.25
CA ILE A 94 10.20 5.63 18.65
C ILE A 94 9.15 5.91 19.72
N LYS A 95 8.91 4.97 20.65
CA LYS A 95 7.97 5.15 21.76
C LYS A 95 8.36 6.32 22.65
N LYS A 96 9.68 6.49 22.90
CA LYS A 96 10.24 7.57 23.72
C LYS A 96 10.23 8.92 23.03
N LEU A 97 10.70 8.98 21.78
CA LEU A 97 10.91 10.23 21.05
C LEU A 97 9.67 10.70 20.29
N LYS A 98 8.73 9.79 20.04
CA LYS A 98 7.51 10.01 19.24
C LYS A 98 7.79 10.52 17.83
N LYS A 99 8.95 10.20 17.28
CA LYS A 99 9.38 10.57 15.92
C LYS A 99 10.41 9.62 15.34
N PHE A 100 10.42 9.51 14.03
CA PHE A 100 11.37 8.72 13.26
C PHE A 100 11.35 9.15 11.78
N SER A 101 12.32 8.69 11.01
CA SER A 101 12.32 8.85 9.55
C SER A 101 11.96 7.55 8.84
N ILE A 102 11.37 7.68 7.65
CA ILE A 102 11.14 6.60 6.69
C ILE A 102 11.97 6.93 5.45
N ASN A 103 12.98 6.12 5.17
CA ASN A 103 13.88 6.29 4.03
C ASN A 103 13.58 5.20 3.00
N LEU A 104 13.23 5.57 1.76
CA LEU A 104 13.00 4.62 0.69
C LEU A 104 14.33 4.02 0.26
N VAL A 105 14.32 2.70 0.01
CA VAL A 105 15.53 1.96 -0.35
C VAL A 105 15.72 2.00 -1.85
N SER A 106 16.86 2.57 -2.31
CA SER A 106 17.32 2.43 -3.69
C SER A 106 18.03 1.08 -3.90
N ARG A 107 18.34 0.76 -5.17
CA ARG A 107 19.09 -0.46 -5.50
C ARG A 107 20.46 -0.50 -4.80
N GLU A 108 21.14 0.64 -4.75
CA GLU A 108 22.47 0.79 -4.16
C GLU A 108 22.44 0.62 -2.63
N MET A 109 21.30 0.88 -2.01
CA MET A 109 21.12 0.70 -0.57
C MET A 109 20.85 -0.76 -0.17
N LEU A 110 20.45 -1.63 -1.10
CA LEU A 110 20.00 -3.00 -0.78
C LEU A 110 20.96 -3.78 0.13
N PRO A 111 22.28 -3.84 -0.11
CA PRO A 111 23.18 -4.61 0.77
C PRO A 111 23.20 -4.09 2.21
N LYS A 112 23.19 -2.77 2.39
CA LYS A 112 23.16 -2.14 3.71
C LYS A 112 21.78 -2.28 4.38
N ALA A 113 20.72 -2.19 3.60
CA ALA A 113 19.36 -2.40 4.08
C ALA A 113 19.15 -3.85 4.57
N ASP A 114 19.63 -4.84 3.81
CA ASP A 114 19.61 -6.25 4.22
C ASP A 114 20.36 -6.46 5.53
N TYR A 115 21.58 -5.89 5.65
CA TYR A 115 22.37 -5.97 6.86
C TYR A 115 21.63 -5.39 8.08
N VAL A 116 21.10 -4.15 8.01
CA VAL A 116 20.41 -3.55 9.16
C VAL A 116 19.07 -4.22 9.47
N GLY A 117 18.49 -4.95 8.52
CA GLY A 117 17.31 -5.79 8.72
C GLY A 117 17.61 -7.13 9.38
N SER A 118 18.85 -7.64 9.22
CA SER A 118 19.26 -8.98 9.67
C SER A 118 19.87 -8.98 11.08
N VAL A 119 20.32 -7.83 11.60
CA VAL A 119 20.95 -7.74 12.93
C VAL A 119 20.14 -6.87 13.87
N SER A 120 20.20 -7.16 15.19
CA SER A 120 19.55 -6.35 16.21
C SER A 120 20.42 -5.17 16.64
N GLY A 121 19.85 -3.97 16.74
CA GLY A 121 20.52 -2.80 17.31
C GLY A 121 20.79 -2.91 18.80
N GLU A 122 20.21 -3.89 19.48
CA GLU A 122 20.50 -4.20 20.87
C GLU A 122 21.89 -4.82 21.05
N THR A 123 22.34 -5.58 20.06
CA THR A 123 23.62 -6.31 20.12
C THR A 123 24.70 -5.73 19.22
N VAL A 124 24.31 -4.98 18.16
CA VAL A 124 25.22 -4.42 17.16
C VAL A 124 24.96 -2.94 16.98
N ASP A 125 26.00 -2.11 17.11
CA ASP A 125 25.89 -0.69 16.77
C ASP A 125 25.75 -0.55 15.25
N LYS A 126 24.64 0.03 14.80
CA LYS A 126 24.31 0.23 13.39
C LYS A 126 24.37 1.71 12.98
N SER A 127 24.84 2.59 13.86
CA SER A 127 24.75 4.04 13.67
C SER A 127 25.46 4.56 12.43
N ASP A 128 26.56 3.93 12.04
CA ASP A 128 27.44 4.31 10.93
C ASP A 128 27.28 3.48 9.65
N VAL A 129 26.27 2.60 9.60
CA VAL A 129 26.01 1.78 8.38
C VAL A 129 25.66 2.64 7.18
N PHE A 130 24.91 3.71 7.39
CA PHE A 130 24.58 4.71 6.38
C PHE A 130 25.22 6.05 6.73
N ALA A 131 25.72 6.78 5.70
CA ALA A 131 25.95 8.21 5.82
C ALA A 131 24.57 8.90 5.98
N TYR A 132 24.46 9.80 6.96
CA TYR A 132 23.22 10.47 7.28
C TYR A 132 23.46 11.85 7.88
N HIS A 133 22.46 12.68 7.81
CA HIS A 133 22.37 13.92 8.59
C HIS A 133 21.09 13.93 9.43
N ILE A 134 21.00 14.89 10.33
CA ILE A 134 19.78 15.08 11.14
C ILE A 134 18.90 16.11 10.44
N GLY A 135 17.68 15.70 10.10
CA GLY A 135 16.67 16.55 9.49
C GLY A 135 16.08 17.59 10.45
N GLU A 136 15.21 18.46 9.92
CA GLU A 136 14.59 19.57 10.68
C GLU A 136 13.73 19.09 11.84
N ASN A 137 13.09 17.93 11.70
CA ASN A 137 12.33 17.30 12.80
C ASN A 137 13.27 16.57 13.82
N GLY A 138 14.57 16.57 13.58
CA GLY A 138 15.57 15.94 14.44
C GLY A 138 15.64 14.42 14.31
N THR A 139 15.17 13.85 13.20
CA THR A 139 15.30 12.44 12.86
C THR A 139 16.48 12.20 11.89
N PRO A 140 17.10 11.01 11.90
CA PRO A 140 18.21 10.74 10.99
C PRO A 140 17.70 10.46 9.57
N ILE A 141 18.27 11.13 8.57
CA ILE A 141 17.97 11.04 7.15
C ILE A 141 19.15 10.39 6.45
N ILE A 142 18.93 9.31 5.72
CA ILE A 142 19.96 8.63 4.93
C ILE A 142 20.25 9.45 3.68
N ASP A 143 21.52 9.91 3.52
CA ASP A 143 21.94 10.81 2.43
C ASP A 143 21.70 10.22 1.04
N MET A 144 21.87 8.90 0.87
CA MET A 144 21.68 8.21 -0.40
C MET A 144 20.23 7.72 -0.66
N SER A 145 19.30 8.00 0.25
CA SER A 145 17.88 7.64 0.04
C SER A 145 17.24 8.57 -1.01
N PRO A 146 16.58 8.05 -2.04
CA PRO A 146 15.94 8.90 -3.05
C PRO A 146 14.76 9.72 -2.48
N LEU A 147 14.12 9.21 -1.44
CA LEU A 147 13.02 9.89 -0.77
C LEU A 147 13.01 9.54 0.73
N THR A 148 12.96 10.56 1.56
CA THR A 148 12.85 10.40 3.01
C THR A 148 11.71 11.23 3.56
N MET A 149 10.92 10.66 4.45
CA MET A 149 9.87 11.33 5.20
C MET A 149 10.24 11.38 6.68
N GLU A 150 10.17 12.56 7.31
CA GLU A 150 10.19 12.69 8.76
C GLU A 150 8.77 12.60 9.31
N CYS A 151 8.58 11.77 10.32
CA CYS A 151 7.27 11.45 10.87
C CYS A 151 7.19 11.73 12.37
N ASN A 152 6.06 12.28 12.80
CA ASN A 152 5.66 12.34 14.20
C ASN A 152 4.60 11.28 14.51
N VAL A 153 4.82 10.51 15.57
CA VAL A 153 3.86 9.50 16.05
C VAL A 153 2.71 10.21 16.75
N VAL A 154 1.51 10.03 16.25
CA VAL A 154 0.28 10.62 16.83
C VAL A 154 -0.49 9.59 17.64
N ASP A 155 -0.36 8.29 17.31
CA ASP A 155 -1.00 7.21 18.06
C ASP A 155 -0.20 5.92 17.88
N ILE A 156 -0.41 4.96 18.79
CA ILE A 156 0.19 3.62 18.76
C ILE A 156 -0.92 2.60 19.01
N TYR A 157 -1.27 1.85 17.98
CA TYR A 157 -2.19 0.73 18.10
C TYR A 157 -1.39 -0.57 18.32
N GLU A 158 -1.45 -1.10 19.51
CA GLU A 158 -0.74 -2.33 19.87
C GLU A 158 -1.60 -3.56 19.56
N THR A 159 -1.01 -4.52 18.87
CA THR A 159 -1.54 -5.88 18.71
C THR A 159 -0.68 -6.85 19.49
N GLU A 160 -1.02 -8.14 19.51
CA GLU A 160 -0.27 -9.16 20.26
C GLU A 160 1.23 -9.16 19.90
N GLY A 161 1.57 -9.11 18.61
CA GLY A 161 2.96 -9.22 18.12
C GLY A 161 3.55 -7.93 17.58
N PHE A 162 2.75 -6.86 17.40
CA PHE A 162 3.19 -5.66 16.70
C PHE A 162 2.82 -4.36 17.42
N ASP A 163 3.72 -3.39 17.33
CA ASP A 163 3.45 -1.98 17.56
C ASP A 163 3.13 -1.33 16.20
N ASN A 164 1.94 -0.77 16.09
CA ASN A 164 1.49 -0.09 14.87
C ASN A 164 1.52 1.41 15.13
N PHE A 165 2.54 2.07 14.60
CA PHE A 165 2.74 3.51 14.77
C PHE A 165 1.91 4.27 13.73
N ILE A 166 0.96 5.07 14.18
CA ILE A 166 0.17 5.98 13.35
C ILE A 166 0.87 7.34 13.38
N CYS A 167 1.25 7.85 12.22
CA CYS A 167 2.14 8.99 12.11
C CYS A 167 1.62 10.04 11.15
N THR A 168 1.92 11.31 11.43
CA THR A 168 1.87 12.40 10.43
C THR A 168 3.22 12.59 9.80
N VAL A 169 3.24 12.83 8.50
CA VAL A 169 4.46 13.27 7.78
C VAL A 169 4.60 14.78 7.99
N VAL A 170 5.76 15.21 8.49
CA VAL A 170 6.04 16.63 8.75
C VAL A 170 6.97 17.24 7.73
N ASN A 171 7.92 16.46 7.21
CA ASN A 171 8.83 16.87 6.13
C ASN A 171 9.02 15.72 5.16
N THR A 172 9.21 16.06 3.88
CA THR A 172 9.60 15.10 2.83
C THR A 172 10.79 15.67 2.08
N TYR A 173 11.86 14.90 2.02
CA TYR A 173 13.08 15.20 1.28
C TYR A 173 13.18 14.25 0.09
N ALA A 174 13.49 14.78 -1.07
CA ALA A 174 13.63 14.02 -2.30
C ALA A 174 14.94 14.39 -3.00
N SER A 175 15.63 13.40 -3.54
CA SER A 175 16.79 13.66 -4.42
C SER A 175 16.32 14.29 -5.73
N SER A 176 17.20 15.08 -6.36
CA SER A 176 16.85 15.87 -7.56
C SER A 176 16.42 15.02 -8.76
N ASP A 177 16.85 13.77 -8.82
CA ASP A 177 16.56 12.81 -9.88
C ASP A 177 15.15 12.21 -9.81
N VAL A 178 14.46 12.33 -8.67
CA VAL A 178 13.05 11.91 -8.52
C VAL A 178 12.09 13.11 -8.42
N VAL A 179 12.60 14.32 -8.65
CA VAL A 179 11.79 15.54 -8.69
C VAL A 179 11.67 16.03 -10.13
N GLY A 180 10.45 16.05 -10.64
CA GLY A 180 10.15 16.53 -11.97
C GLY A 180 10.39 18.04 -12.13
N ARG A 181 10.39 18.52 -13.38
CA ARG A 181 10.61 19.95 -13.71
C ARG A 181 9.60 20.90 -13.08
N ASN A 182 8.45 20.39 -12.68
CA ASN A 182 7.37 21.11 -11.98
C ASN A 182 7.57 21.18 -10.45
N GLY A 183 8.69 20.66 -9.93
CA GLY A 183 8.98 20.61 -8.50
C GLY A 183 8.17 19.57 -7.71
N LYS A 184 7.50 18.63 -8.40
CA LYS A 184 6.76 17.52 -7.79
C LYS A 184 7.50 16.21 -8.02
N LEU A 185 7.17 15.21 -7.22
CA LEU A 185 7.65 13.85 -7.46
C LEU A 185 7.14 13.34 -8.82
N ASP A 186 8.03 12.72 -9.58
CA ASP A 186 7.75 12.10 -10.88
C ASP A 186 7.18 10.68 -10.71
#